data_7b2e1428d9d06fdd67c7490ff4a9f982
#
_entry.id   7b2e1428d9d06fdd67c7490ff4a9f982
#
_cell.length_a   1.000
_cell.length_b   1.000
_cell.length_c   1.000
_cell.angle_alpha   90.00
_cell.angle_beta   90.00
_cell.angle_gamma   90.00
#
_symmetry.space_group_name_H-M   'P 1'
#
loop_
_entity.id
_entity.type
_entity.pdbx_description
1 polymer ?
#
loop_
_entity_poly.entity_id
_entity_poly.type
_entity_poly.pdbx_seq_one_letter_code
_entity_poly.pdbx_strand_id
1 'polypeptide(L)'
;VQPEHKTRIVNAWRNAGYVTAMTGDGVNDAPSIKAADIGIGMGITGTDVTKNVADMVLADDNFATIVGAVEEGRRIYDNIRKAIQFLLGSNMSEVLSIFFATLLGFTILQPVHLLWINLVTDCFPALALGTEKAEPNIMKRRPRDAKAGIFADGMGFDIAYQGLLVTALVMVSYFIGHFMETGEWTIT
;
A
#
# COMPACT_ATOMS: atom_id res chain seq x y z
N VAL A 1 26.97 -27.12 8.68
CA VAL A 1 27.10 -26.26 7.48
C VAL A 1 27.95 -25.07 7.90
N GLN A 2 29.02 -24.77 7.16
CA GLN A 2 29.87 -23.61 7.46
C GLN A 2 29.15 -22.30 7.09
N PRO A 3 29.48 -21.16 7.71
CA PRO A 3 28.84 -19.86 7.46
C PRO A 3 28.83 -19.47 5.98
N GLU A 4 29.91 -19.75 5.24
CA GLU A 4 30.03 -19.49 3.81
C GLU A 4 28.99 -20.27 2.98
N HIS A 5 28.70 -21.52 3.38
CA HIS A 5 27.70 -22.34 2.70
C HIS A 5 26.30 -21.78 2.88
N LYS A 6 25.97 -21.27 4.06
CA LYS A 6 24.67 -20.61 4.33
C LYS A 6 24.47 -19.41 3.43
N THR A 7 25.47 -18.54 3.33
CA THR A 7 25.43 -17.36 2.45
C THR A 7 25.30 -17.76 0.96
N ARG A 8 25.99 -18.82 0.52
CA ARG A 8 25.85 -19.33 -0.86
C ARG A 8 24.46 -19.85 -1.16
N ILE A 9 23.83 -20.56 -0.21
CA ILE A 9 22.45 -21.06 -0.34
C ILE A 9 21.48 -19.88 -0.48
N VAL A 10 21.56 -18.88 0.41
CA VAL A 10 20.75 -17.68 0.35
C VAL A 10 20.87 -16.98 -1.00
N ASN A 11 22.10 -16.76 -1.45
CA ASN A 11 22.33 -16.10 -2.74
C ASN A 11 21.84 -16.94 -3.94
N ALA A 12 21.92 -18.27 -3.86
CA ALA A 12 21.39 -19.14 -4.91
C ALA A 12 19.87 -19.00 -5.06
N TRP A 13 19.13 -18.97 -3.95
CA TRP A 13 17.69 -18.74 -3.97
C TRP A 13 17.32 -17.35 -4.47
N ARG A 14 18.03 -16.31 -4.03
CA ARG A 14 17.82 -14.92 -4.52
C ARG A 14 18.09 -14.81 -6.02
N ASN A 15 19.17 -15.42 -6.50
CA ASN A 15 19.50 -15.43 -7.93
C ASN A 15 18.48 -16.21 -8.78
N ALA A 16 17.80 -17.19 -8.17
CA ALA A 16 16.69 -17.89 -8.81
C ALA A 16 15.38 -17.05 -8.84
N GLY A 17 15.38 -15.83 -8.28
CA GLY A 17 14.25 -14.90 -8.30
C GLY A 17 13.29 -15.04 -7.14
N TYR A 18 13.66 -15.77 -6.08
CA TYR A 18 12.85 -15.91 -4.87
C TYR A 18 13.20 -14.84 -3.83
N VAL A 19 12.20 -14.31 -3.14
CA VAL A 19 12.40 -13.53 -1.92
C VAL A 19 12.78 -14.50 -0.80
N THR A 20 13.98 -14.34 -0.26
CA THR A 20 14.60 -15.30 0.65
C THR A 20 14.70 -14.72 2.05
N ALA A 21 14.14 -15.43 3.04
CA ALA A 21 14.33 -15.12 4.45
C ALA A 21 15.39 -16.07 5.05
N MET A 22 16.24 -15.55 5.93
CA MET A 22 17.25 -16.32 6.65
C MET A 22 17.14 -16.08 8.14
N THR A 23 16.99 -17.16 8.90
CA THR A 23 16.98 -17.14 10.38
C THR A 23 18.31 -17.57 10.94
N GLY A 24 18.72 -16.98 12.05
CA GLY A 24 19.92 -17.40 12.77
C GLY A 24 19.99 -16.86 14.19
N ASP A 25 20.80 -17.52 15.01
CA ASP A 25 20.99 -17.23 16.42
C ASP A 25 22.45 -16.90 16.79
N GLY A 26 23.41 -17.32 15.97
CA GLY A 26 24.84 -17.22 16.23
C GLY A 26 25.54 -16.13 15.41
N VAL A 27 26.70 -15.67 15.90
CA VAL A 27 27.57 -14.72 15.20
C VAL A 27 27.93 -15.20 13.79
N ASN A 28 28.07 -16.52 13.61
CA ASN A 28 28.38 -17.16 12.34
C ASN A 28 27.24 -17.04 11.30
N ASP A 29 26.02 -16.73 11.74
CA ASP A 29 24.85 -16.55 10.86
C ASP A 29 24.70 -15.11 10.36
N ALA A 30 25.35 -14.16 11.01
CA ALA A 30 25.25 -12.75 10.67
C ALA A 30 25.50 -12.43 9.18
N PRO A 31 26.53 -13.02 8.50
CA PRO A 31 26.73 -12.77 7.07
C PRO A 31 25.58 -13.29 6.20
N SER A 32 24.99 -14.45 6.53
CA SER A 32 23.87 -15.02 5.77
C SER A 32 22.55 -14.33 6.06
N ILE A 33 22.33 -13.87 7.30
CA ILE A 33 21.19 -13.03 7.69
C ILE A 33 21.22 -11.71 6.88
N LYS A 34 22.37 -11.06 6.83
CA LYS A 34 22.55 -9.81 6.09
C LYS A 34 22.48 -9.99 4.56
N ALA A 35 22.79 -11.17 4.05
CA ALA A 35 22.70 -11.48 2.63
C ALA A 35 21.29 -11.80 2.15
N ALA A 36 20.37 -12.15 3.05
CA ALA A 36 18.98 -12.43 2.73
C ALA A 36 18.19 -11.16 2.37
N ASP A 37 17.03 -11.33 1.75
CA ASP A 37 16.10 -10.22 1.51
C ASP A 37 15.38 -9.84 2.82
N ILE A 38 15.21 -10.81 3.73
CA ILE A 38 14.68 -10.60 5.07
C ILE A 38 15.55 -11.38 6.04
N GLY A 39 16.38 -10.69 6.80
CA GLY A 39 17.19 -11.27 7.88
C GLY A 39 16.38 -11.38 9.17
N ILE A 40 16.37 -12.55 9.81
CA ILE A 40 15.61 -12.81 11.03
C ILE A 40 16.56 -13.27 12.13
N GLY A 41 16.63 -12.51 13.21
CA GLY A 41 17.37 -12.84 14.41
C GLY A 41 16.48 -13.44 15.51
N MET A 42 17.02 -14.39 16.27
CA MET A 42 16.34 -14.92 17.45
C MET A 42 16.44 -13.92 18.61
N GLY A 43 15.34 -13.67 19.31
CA GLY A 43 15.27 -12.67 20.38
C GLY A 43 15.76 -13.18 21.73
N ILE A 44 15.50 -14.44 22.04
CA ILE A 44 15.89 -15.07 23.31
C ILE A 44 17.28 -15.69 23.16
N THR A 45 17.47 -16.59 22.20
CA THR A 45 18.71 -17.35 22.00
C THR A 45 19.74 -16.63 21.12
N GLY A 46 19.31 -15.61 20.37
CA GLY A 46 20.17 -14.89 19.45
C GLY A 46 21.17 -13.98 20.13
N THR A 47 22.37 -13.88 19.53
CA THR A 47 23.40 -12.93 19.94
C THR A 47 23.05 -11.50 19.55
N ASP A 48 23.63 -10.51 20.25
CA ASP A 48 23.46 -9.09 19.88
C ASP A 48 23.91 -8.79 18.45
N VAL A 49 24.90 -9.53 17.95
CA VAL A 49 25.37 -9.41 16.57
C VAL A 49 24.29 -9.80 15.57
N THR A 50 23.58 -10.91 15.80
CA THR A 50 22.49 -11.33 14.92
C THR A 50 21.31 -10.37 14.99
N LYS A 51 20.94 -9.92 16.21
CA LYS A 51 19.87 -8.94 16.41
C LYS A 51 20.14 -7.60 15.69
N ASN A 52 21.40 -7.15 15.72
CA ASN A 52 21.77 -5.87 15.09
C ASN A 52 21.82 -5.91 13.55
N VAL A 53 22.03 -7.08 12.96
CA VAL A 53 22.06 -7.23 11.48
C VAL A 53 20.74 -7.70 10.88
N ALA A 54 19.82 -8.15 11.72
CA ALA A 54 18.52 -8.66 11.30
C ALA A 54 17.53 -7.51 11.00
N ASP A 55 16.67 -7.72 10.01
CA ASP A 55 15.55 -6.82 9.71
C ASP A 55 14.39 -7.04 10.68
N MET A 56 14.27 -8.26 11.21
CA MET A 56 13.23 -8.65 12.16
C MET A 56 13.83 -9.49 13.30
N VAL A 57 13.37 -9.28 14.52
CA VAL A 57 13.76 -10.06 15.69
C VAL A 57 12.53 -10.78 16.25
N LEU A 58 12.63 -12.12 16.40
CA LEU A 58 11.57 -12.96 16.97
C LEU A 58 11.67 -12.91 18.50
N ALA A 59 10.76 -12.21 19.15
CA ALA A 59 10.77 -12.05 20.59
C ALA A 59 10.52 -13.37 21.36
N ASP A 60 9.84 -14.32 20.72
CA ASP A 60 9.45 -15.62 21.29
C ASP A 60 10.28 -16.80 20.76
N ASP A 61 11.24 -16.55 19.89
CA ASP A 61 12.04 -17.55 19.15
C ASP A 61 11.18 -18.64 18.46
N ASN A 62 9.91 -18.34 18.19
CA ASN A 62 8.99 -19.27 17.59
C ASN A 62 8.92 -19.09 16.08
N PHE A 63 9.30 -20.12 15.33
CA PHE A 63 9.28 -20.09 13.88
C PHE A 63 7.87 -19.87 13.29
N ALA A 64 6.81 -20.30 13.99
CA ALA A 64 5.43 -20.08 13.57
C ALA A 64 5.07 -18.57 13.53
N THR A 65 5.72 -17.75 14.34
CA THR A 65 5.53 -16.29 14.35
C THR A 65 5.97 -15.63 13.04
N ILE A 66 6.92 -16.25 12.31
CA ILE A 66 7.31 -15.78 10.98
C ILE A 66 6.14 -15.87 9.99
N VAL A 67 5.34 -16.92 10.07
CA VAL A 67 4.15 -17.09 9.23
C VAL A 67 3.13 -15.98 9.51
N GLY A 68 2.90 -15.69 10.80
CA GLY A 68 2.06 -14.56 11.21
C GLY A 68 2.61 -13.21 10.71
N ALA A 69 3.92 -13.02 10.77
CA ALA A 69 4.56 -11.80 10.25
C ALA A 69 4.38 -11.64 8.73
N VAL A 70 4.45 -12.75 7.97
CA VAL A 70 4.17 -12.74 6.52
C VAL A 70 2.71 -12.39 6.24
N GLU A 71 1.76 -12.95 7.00
CA GLU A 71 0.34 -12.62 6.89
C GLU A 71 0.09 -11.14 7.15
N GLU A 72 0.65 -10.62 8.23
CA GLU A 72 0.55 -9.21 8.61
C GLU A 72 1.18 -8.29 7.56
N GLY A 73 2.35 -8.64 7.04
CA GLY A 73 3.02 -7.89 5.97
C GLY A 73 2.18 -7.84 4.68
N ARG A 74 1.51 -8.93 4.32
CA ARG A 74 0.57 -8.95 3.19
C ARG A 74 -0.64 -8.07 3.44
N ARG A 75 -1.20 -8.11 4.65
CA ARG A 75 -2.31 -7.23 5.07
C ARG A 75 -1.94 -5.77 4.95
N ILE A 76 -0.81 -5.38 5.53
CA ILE A 76 -0.32 -3.99 5.50
C ILE A 76 -0.14 -3.52 4.05
N TYR A 77 0.47 -4.34 3.21
CA TYR A 77 0.66 -3.99 1.80
C TYR A 77 -0.66 -3.80 1.05
N ASP A 78 -1.63 -4.69 1.24
CA ASP A 78 -2.96 -4.57 0.63
C ASP A 78 -3.68 -3.30 1.10
N ASN A 79 -3.60 -2.99 2.39
CA ASN A 79 -4.21 -1.79 2.96
C ASN A 79 -3.56 -0.51 2.43
N ILE A 80 -2.22 -0.50 2.31
CA ILE A 80 -1.49 0.62 1.68
C ILE A 80 -1.97 0.82 0.23
N ARG A 81 -2.11 -0.25 -0.54
CA ARG A 81 -2.62 -0.17 -1.92
C ARG A 81 -4.03 0.40 -1.99
N LYS A 82 -4.94 -0.07 -1.13
CA LYS A 82 -6.32 0.43 -1.05
C LYS A 82 -6.35 1.93 -0.71
N ALA A 83 -5.57 2.35 0.29
CA ALA A 83 -5.49 3.75 0.68
C ALA A 83 -4.91 4.64 -0.46
N ILE A 84 -3.85 4.20 -1.13
CA ILE A 84 -3.27 4.92 -2.27
C ILE A 84 -4.27 5.01 -3.41
N GLN A 85 -4.95 3.91 -3.76
CA GLN A 85 -5.96 3.91 -4.83
C GLN A 85 -7.09 4.89 -4.51
N PHE A 86 -7.60 4.87 -3.29
CA PHE A 86 -8.65 5.80 -2.84
C PHE A 86 -8.20 7.26 -2.94
N LEU A 87 -7.05 7.61 -2.36
CA LEU A 87 -6.53 8.98 -2.36
C LEU A 87 -6.24 9.49 -3.77
N LEU A 88 -5.63 8.66 -4.62
CA LEU A 88 -5.35 9.07 -6.00
C LEU A 88 -6.61 9.18 -6.84
N GLY A 89 -7.60 8.31 -6.62
CA GLY A 89 -8.90 8.40 -7.29
C GLY A 89 -9.66 9.67 -6.89
N SER A 90 -9.66 10.03 -5.60
CA SER A 90 -10.25 11.27 -5.10
C SER A 90 -9.57 12.50 -5.69
N ASN A 91 -8.26 12.61 -5.57
CA ASN A 91 -7.49 13.72 -6.13
C ASN A 91 -7.66 13.86 -7.66
N MET A 92 -7.72 12.73 -8.39
CA MET A 92 -8.00 12.73 -9.82
C MET A 92 -9.38 13.35 -10.12
N SER A 93 -10.39 12.99 -9.33
CA SER A 93 -11.74 13.55 -9.50
C SER A 93 -11.80 15.04 -9.22
N GLU A 94 -11.07 15.53 -8.21
CA GLU A 94 -10.98 16.97 -7.92
C GLU A 94 -10.38 17.75 -9.08
N VAL A 95 -9.22 17.27 -9.57
CA VAL A 95 -8.53 17.89 -10.70
C VAL A 95 -9.40 17.92 -11.95
N LEU A 96 -10.04 16.80 -12.27
CA LEU A 96 -10.93 16.71 -13.43
C LEU A 96 -12.19 17.58 -13.28
N SER A 97 -12.78 17.63 -12.09
CA SER A 97 -13.96 18.46 -11.80
C SER A 97 -13.63 19.95 -11.98
N ILE A 98 -12.51 20.41 -11.46
CA ILE A 98 -12.04 21.78 -11.64
C ILE A 98 -11.72 22.07 -13.10
N PHE A 99 -11.06 21.14 -13.78
CA PHE A 99 -10.74 21.29 -15.20
C PHE A 99 -11.99 21.47 -16.05
N PHE A 100 -12.98 20.58 -15.92
CA PHE A 100 -14.23 20.67 -16.69
C PHE A 100 -15.06 21.88 -16.30
N ALA A 101 -15.16 22.23 -15.01
CA ALA A 101 -15.86 23.44 -14.58
C ALA A 101 -15.22 24.72 -15.17
N THR A 102 -13.89 24.79 -15.13
CA THR A 102 -13.16 25.92 -15.72
C THR A 102 -13.37 26.01 -17.24
N LEU A 103 -13.37 24.87 -17.93
CA LEU A 103 -13.63 24.82 -19.37
C LEU A 103 -15.06 25.30 -19.72
N LEU A 104 -16.02 25.00 -18.86
CA LEU A 104 -17.42 25.42 -18.99
C LEU A 104 -17.68 26.83 -18.45
N GLY A 105 -16.69 27.48 -17.86
CA GLY A 105 -16.76 28.89 -17.44
C GLY A 105 -17.32 29.13 -16.04
N PHE A 106 -17.39 28.09 -15.17
CA PHE A 106 -17.87 28.26 -13.79
C PHE A 106 -16.91 27.69 -12.74
N THR A 107 -17.11 28.06 -11.49
CA THR A 107 -16.33 27.58 -10.35
C THR A 107 -17.15 26.59 -9.55
N ILE A 108 -16.73 25.30 -9.58
CA ILE A 108 -17.42 24.22 -8.85
C ILE A 108 -16.91 24.08 -7.41
N LEU A 109 -15.60 24.22 -7.21
CA LEU A 109 -14.92 24.07 -5.93
C LEU A 109 -14.03 25.28 -5.66
N GLN A 110 -14.16 25.85 -4.48
CA GLN A 110 -13.24 26.87 -3.98
C GLN A 110 -12.04 26.24 -3.29
N PRO A 111 -10.88 26.92 -3.18
CA PRO A 111 -9.69 26.38 -2.50
C PRO A 111 -9.95 25.88 -1.06
N VAL A 112 -10.85 26.55 -0.36
CA VAL A 112 -11.27 26.14 0.99
C VAL A 112 -12.02 24.80 0.98
N HIS A 113 -12.84 24.53 -0.05
CA HIS A 113 -13.54 23.26 -0.20
C HIS A 113 -12.55 22.11 -0.46
N LEU A 114 -11.55 22.34 -1.33
CA LEU A 114 -10.49 21.38 -1.59
C LEU A 114 -9.69 21.03 -0.33
N LEU A 115 -9.33 22.06 0.45
CA LEU A 115 -8.63 21.85 1.70
C LEU A 115 -9.47 21.00 2.67
N TRP A 116 -10.77 21.27 2.78
CA TRP A 116 -11.68 20.49 3.61
C TRP A 116 -11.82 19.05 3.15
N ILE A 117 -12.01 18.82 1.85
CA ILE A 117 -12.11 17.47 1.26
C ILE A 117 -10.85 16.68 1.58
N ASN A 118 -9.67 17.19 1.23
CA ASN A 118 -8.41 16.49 1.43
C ASN A 118 -8.09 16.24 2.93
N LEU A 119 -8.39 17.20 3.80
CA LEU A 119 -8.05 17.09 5.23
C LEU A 119 -9.03 16.20 5.99
N VAL A 120 -10.33 16.29 5.70
CA VAL A 120 -11.37 15.62 6.47
C VAL A 120 -11.97 14.44 5.72
N THR A 121 -12.47 14.67 4.53
CA THR A 121 -13.21 13.67 3.77
C THR A 121 -12.31 12.53 3.26
N ASP A 122 -11.07 12.82 2.90
CA ASP A 122 -10.12 11.82 2.35
C ASP A 122 -9.28 11.18 3.45
N CYS A 123 -8.87 11.95 4.47
CA CYS A 123 -7.97 11.47 5.50
C CYS A 123 -8.58 10.34 6.34
N PHE A 124 -9.84 10.49 6.79
CA PHE A 124 -10.50 9.50 7.65
C PHE A 124 -10.76 8.16 6.95
N PRO A 125 -11.32 8.11 5.71
CA PRO A 125 -11.45 6.85 5.00
C PRO A 125 -10.10 6.20 4.66
N ALA A 126 -9.08 6.99 4.30
CA ALA A 126 -7.73 6.45 4.05
C ALA A 126 -7.15 5.79 5.30
N LEU A 127 -7.34 6.41 6.49
CA LEU A 127 -6.93 5.83 7.76
C LEU A 127 -7.70 4.54 8.08
N ALA A 128 -9.02 4.53 7.83
CA ALA A 128 -9.85 3.34 8.02
C ALA A 128 -9.39 2.18 7.12
N LEU A 129 -9.11 2.45 5.83
CA LEU A 129 -8.55 1.46 4.90
C LEU A 129 -7.19 0.95 5.36
N GLY A 130 -6.35 1.81 5.94
CA GLY A 130 -5.05 1.44 6.48
C GLY A 130 -5.11 0.47 7.66
N THR A 131 -6.23 0.43 8.39
CA THR A 131 -6.45 -0.43 9.56
C THR A 131 -7.35 -1.63 9.31
N GLU A 132 -7.73 -1.88 8.06
CA GLU A 132 -8.63 -2.96 7.69
C GLU A 132 -8.05 -4.34 8.01
N LYS A 133 -8.93 -5.29 8.36
CA LYS A 133 -8.52 -6.67 8.67
C LYS A 133 -8.04 -7.39 7.41
N ALA A 134 -7.17 -8.41 7.62
CA ALA A 134 -6.72 -9.28 6.53
C ALA A 134 -7.90 -10.01 5.86
N GLU A 135 -7.82 -10.14 4.54
CA GLU A 135 -8.77 -10.97 3.81
C GLU A 135 -8.58 -12.46 4.15
N PRO A 136 -9.68 -13.25 4.24
CA PRO A 136 -9.62 -14.65 4.70
C PRO A 136 -8.67 -15.56 3.89
N ASN A 137 -8.36 -15.18 2.65
CA ASN A 137 -7.54 -15.96 1.73
C ASN A 137 -6.14 -15.38 1.49
N ILE A 138 -5.70 -14.43 2.31
CA ILE A 138 -4.45 -13.69 2.09
C ILE A 138 -3.22 -14.62 1.99
N MET A 139 -3.18 -15.68 2.79
CA MET A 139 -2.08 -16.65 2.78
C MET A 139 -2.18 -17.69 1.66
N LYS A 140 -3.34 -17.86 1.04
CA LYS A 140 -3.55 -18.77 -0.10
C LYS A 140 -3.15 -18.15 -1.44
N ARG A 141 -3.01 -16.84 -1.49
CA ARG A 141 -2.57 -16.14 -2.70
C ARG A 141 -1.10 -16.44 -3.01
N ARG A 142 -0.78 -16.52 -4.29
CA ARG A 142 0.62 -16.64 -4.73
C ARG A 142 1.44 -15.43 -4.24
N PRO A 143 2.72 -15.63 -3.96
CA PRO A 143 3.61 -14.50 -3.68
C PRO A 143 3.56 -13.48 -4.82
N ARG A 144 3.61 -12.21 -4.46
CA ARG A 144 3.69 -11.12 -5.43
C ARG A 144 5.05 -11.13 -6.12
N ASP A 145 5.10 -10.73 -7.39
CA ASP A 145 6.38 -10.47 -8.06
C ASP A 145 7.11 -9.32 -7.34
N ALA A 146 8.33 -9.58 -6.90
CA ALA A 146 9.16 -8.58 -6.21
C ALA A 146 9.46 -7.34 -7.06
N LYS A 147 9.38 -7.45 -8.39
CA LYS A 147 9.60 -6.36 -9.34
C LYS A 147 8.32 -5.59 -9.69
N ALA A 148 7.15 -6.10 -9.28
CA ALA A 148 5.88 -5.43 -9.54
C ALA A 148 5.76 -4.14 -8.72
N GLY A 149 5.55 -3.02 -9.37
CA GLY A 149 5.31 -1.73 -8.73
C GLY A 149 3.96 -1.68 -8.02
N ILE A 150 3.71 -0.62 -7.26
CA ILE A 150 2.44 -0.38 -6.55
C ILE A 150 1.25 -0.33 -7.51
N PHE A 151 1.45 0.21 -8.72
CA PHE A 151 0.42 0.33 -9.76
C PHE A 151 0.20 -0.94 -10.59
N ALA A 152 0.86 -2.05 -10.25
CA ALA A 152 0.62 -3.33 -10.89
C ALA A 152 -0.84 -3.78 -10.74
N ASP A 153 -1.22 -4.81 -11.50
CA ASP A 153 -2.56 -5.45 -11.46
C ASP A 153 -3.72 -4.50 -11.81
N GLY A 154 -3.48 -3.50 -12.69
CA GLY A 154 -4.52 -2.63 -13.20
C GLY A 154 -4.92 -1.45 -12.33
N MET A 155 -4.25 -1.21 -11.19
CA MET A 155 -4.57 -0.11 -10.28
C MET A 155 -4.63 1.26 -10.98
N GLY A 156 -3.76 1.52 -11.96
CA GLY A 156 -3.80 2.78 -12.73
C GLY A 156 -5.11 2.96 -13.50
N PHE A 157 -5.65 1.89 -14.07
CA PHE A 157 -6.95 1.90 -14.74
C PHE A 157 -8.09 2.14 -13.74
N ASP A 158 -8.04 1.47 -12.58
CA ASP A 158 -9.05 1.63 -11.53
C ASP A 158 -9.08 3.07 -11.01
N ILE A 159 -7.92 3.69 -10.79
CA ILE A 159 -7.81 5.11 -10.38
C ILE A 159 -8.44 6.03 -11.43
N ALA A 160 -8.11 5.83 -12.71
CA ALA A 160 -8.66 6.63 -13.79
C ALA A 160 -10.19 6.46 -13.91
N TYR A 161 -10.67 5.24 -13.85
CA TYR A 161 -12.11 4.93 -13.89
C TYR A 161 -12.85 5.53 -12.70
N GLN A 162 -12.34 5.37 -11.48
CA GLN A 162 -12.93 5.95 -10.27
C GLN A 162 -12.93 7.47 -10.33
N GLY A 163 -11.82 8.09 -10.73
CA GLY A 163 -11.71 9.54 -10.87
C GLY A 163 -12.72 10.10 -11.85
N LEU A 164 -12.89 9.48 -13.03
CA LEU A 164 -13.89 9.87 -14.03
C LEU A 164 -15.33 9.69 -13.54
N LEU A 165 -15.61 8.56 -12.88
CA LEU A 165 -16.93 8.28 -12.33
C LEU A 165 -17.33 9.33 -11.30
N VAL A 166 -16.46 9.61 -10.34
CA VAL A 166 -16.72 10.60 -9.28
C VAL A 166 -16.85 11.99 -9.90
N THR A 167 -16.00 12.36 -10.85
CA THR A 167 -16.14 13.63 -11.59
C THR A 167 -17.52 13.77 -12.25
N ALA A 168 -17.98 12.72 -12.94
CA ALA A 168 -19.30 12.74 -13.56
C ALA A 168 -20.42 12.93 -12.53
N LEU A 169 -20.34 12.22 -11.38
CA LEU A 169 -21.32 12.36 -10.30
C LEU A 169 -21.30 13.76 -9.68
N VAL A 170 -20.13 14.35 -9.47
CA VAL A 170 -19.97 15.72 -8.95
C VAL A 170 -20.57 16.73 -9.91
N MET A 171 -20.26 16.62 -11.19
CA MET A 171 -20.81 17.51 -12.22
C MET A 171 -22.34 17.40 -12.32
N VAL A 172 -22.86 16.18 -12.36
CA VAL A 172 -24.34 15.97 -12.38
C VAL A 172 -24.99 16.54 -11.14
N SER A 173 -24.42 16.30 -9.97
CA SER A 173 -24.95 16.84 -8.70
C SER A 173 -24.96 18.37 -8.69
N TYR A 174 -23.90 18.99 -9.23
CA TYR A 174 -23.82 20.44 -9.34
C TYR A 174 -24.92 21.00 -10.25
N PHE A 175 -25.12 20.42 -11.44
CA PHE A 175 -26.16 20.85 -12.38
C PHE A 175 -27.58 20.69 -11.80
N ILE A 176 -27.84 19.56 -11.12
CA ILE A 176 -29.12 19.33 -10.44
C ILE A 176 -29.34 20.38 -9.35
N GLY A 177 -28.33 20.62 -8.50
CA GLY A 177 -28.40 21.65 -7.46
C GLY A 177 -28.67 23.05 -8.02
N HIS A 178 -27.96 23.42 -9.08
CA HIS A 178 -28.16 24.69 -9.77
C HIS A 178 -29.59 24.83 -10.33
N PHE A 179 -30.09 23.79 -11.01
CA PHE A 179 -31.47 23.77 -11.52
C PHE A 179 -32.51 23.87 -10.40
N MET A 180 -32.31 23.20 -9.27
CA MET A 180 -33.23 23.27 -8.14
C MET A 180 -33.27 24.66 -7.52
N GLU A 181 -32.18 25.41 -7.58
CA GLU A 181 -32.07 26.76 -6.98
C GLU A 181 -32.54 27.86 -7.94
N THR A 182 -32.22 27.76 -9.23
CA THR A 182 -32.45 28.78 -10.23
C THR A 182 -33.63 28.49 -11.18
N GLY A 183 -34.00 27.22 -11.32
CA GLY A 183 -34.99 26.76 -12.32
C GLY A 183 -34.44 26.70 -13.75
N GLU A 184 -33.15 26.98 -13.96
CA GLU A 184 -32.51 27.00 -15.28
C GLU A 184 -31.33 26.01 -15.34
N TRP A 185 -31.12 25.40 -16.53
CA TRP A 185 -30.01 24.51 -16.77
C TRP A 185 -28.74 25.22 -17.27
N THR A 186 -28.86 26.52 -17.59
CA THR A 186 -27.75 27.33 -18.12
C THR A 186 -27.01 28.00 -16.96
N ILE A 187 -25.69 27.75 -16.89
CA ILE A 187 -24.80 28.44 -15.96
C ILE A 187 -24.27 29.66 -16.67
N THR A 188 -24.71 30.84 -16.25
CA THR A 188 -24.21 32.14 -16.71
C THR A 188 -23.28 32.76 -15.70
#